data_9b5186af109e7f58598def6cb20f60af
#
_entry.id   9b5186af109e7f58598def6cb20f60af
#
_cell.length_a   1.000
_cell.length_b   1.000
_cell.length_c   1.000
_cell.angle_alpha   90.00
_cell.angle_beta   90.00
_cell.angle_gamma   90.00
#
_symmetry.space_group_name_H-M   'P 1'
#
loop_
_entity.id
_entity.type
_entity.pdbx_description
1 polymer ?
#
loop_
_entity_poly.entity_id
_entity_poly.type
_entity_poly.pdbx_seq_one_letter_code
_entity_poly.pdbx_strand_id
1 'polypeptide(L)'
;QHPLKYLLHIANLPKSSFYYHHQDRPDPDAADKALLVETYRRHKGRYGQRRIAAALGWNRKKVARLMKQLELKALIRAKKAYRHPAMGEISEHLLKRRFKARKPNEKWLTDVTELKGKDGKLYLSPILDLFNREIVAYAMSRRADSEMVKEMLEKAAPRLTDKGTMLHSDQGVPYRTAGYRELLAEHSMLQSMSRKANCWDNAPMESFFAVLKTECFYNAGELTVDELMKQIDDYMDYYNRERCSLKLKKLSPVAYRTQLAQSA
;
A
#
# COMPACT_ATOMS: atom_id res chain seq x y z
N GLN A 1 -47.28 26.40 22.97
CA GLN A 1 -45.91 26.41 23.47
C GLN A 1 -45.96 26.26 24.98
N HIS A 2 -45.27 25.27 25.54
CA HIS A 2 -45.19 25.05 26.98
C HIS A 2 -43.97 25.79 27.58
N PRO A 3 -44.10 26.39 28.79
CA PRO A 3 -42.97 27.05 29.45
C PRO A 3 -41.81 26.07 29.73
N LEU A 4 -40.58 26.50 29.43
CA LEU A 4 -39.35 25.68 29.58
C LEU A 4 -39.24 24.98 30.94
N LYS A 5 -39.72 25.60 32.01
CA LYS A 5 -39.70 25.03 33.36
C LYS A 5 -40.43 23.66 33.45
N TYR A 6 -41.59 23.53 32.81
CA TYR A 6 -42.36 22.29 32.81
C TYR A 6 -41.72 21.21 31.93
N LEU A 7 -41.13 21.62 30.77
CA LEU A 7 -40.39 20.68 29.91
C LEU A 7 -39.16 20.11 30.62
N LEU A 8 -38.40 20.94 31.31
CA LEU A 8 -37.26 20.49 32.12
C LEU A 8 -37.64 19.56 33.27
N HIS A 9 -38.79 19.83 33.91
CA HIS A 9 -39.31 18.97 34.99
C HIS A 9 -39.69 17.59 34.44
N ILE A 10 -40.44 17.54 33.34
CA ILE A 10 -40.84 16.28 32.68
C ILE A 10 -39.61 15.50 32.18
N ALA A 11 -38.60 16.18 31.63
CA ALA A 11 -37.35 15.57 31.13
C ALA A 11 -36.41 15.18 32.28
N ASN A 12 -36.74 15.46 33.54
CA ASN A 12 -35.87 15.30 34.69
C ASN A 12 -34.47 15.90 34.48
N LEU A 13 -34.41 17.07 33.86
CA LEU A 13 -33.17 17.73 33.44
C LEU A 13 -32.98 19.01 34.32
N PRO A 14 -31.87 19.14 35.07
CA PRO A 14 -31.56 20.36 35.78
C PRO A 14 -31.43 21.57 34.86
N LYS A 15 -31.98 22.73 35.29
CA LYS A 15 -31.91 23.97 34.51
C LYS A 15 -30.47 24.38 34.16
N SER A 16 -29.54 24.17 35.07
CA SER A 16 -28.10 24.42 34.84
C SER A 16 -27.53 23.55 33.71
N SER A 17 -27.87 22.26 33.70
CA SER A 17 -27.46 21.34 32.64
C SER A 17 -28.03 21.72 31.28
N PHE A 18 -29.31 22.14 31.24
CA PHE A 18 -29.94 22.64 30.02
C PHE A 18 -29.18 23.84 29.44
N TYR A 19 -28.99 24.91 30.24
CA TYR A 19 -28.29 26.11 29.78
C TYR A 19 -26.80 25.83 29.49
N TYR A 20 -26.16 24.91 30.23
CA TYR A 20 -24.79 24.49 29.97
C TYR A 20 -24.64 23.92 28.54
N HIS A 21 -25.60 23.08 28.12
CA HIS A 21 -25.58 22.46 26.78
C HIS A 21 -26.12 23.36 25.66
N HIS A 22 -26.87 24.44 26.00
CA HIS A 22 -27.40 25.42 25.04
C HIS A 22 -26.55 26.67 24.89
N GLN A 23 -25.43 26.77 25.62
CA GLN A 23 -24.46 27.84 25.35
C GLN A 23 -23.68 27.53 24.10
N ASP A 24 -23.62 28.48 23.16
CA ASP A 24 -22.71 28.45 22.00
C ASP A 24 -21.27 28.58 22.52
N ARG A 25 -20.67 27.44 22.81
CA ARG A 25 -19.25 27.37 23.19
C ARG A 25 -18.44 27.02 21.97
N PRO A 26 -17.32 27.71 21.74
CA PRO A 26 -16.40 27.31 20.68
C PRO A 26 -15.97 25.86 20.94
N ASP A 27 -15.97 25.05 19.88
CA ASP A 27 -15.54 23.67 19.96
C ASP A 27 -14.06 23.61 20.39
N PRO A 28 -13.74 23.04 21.57
CA PRO A 28 -12.36 22.99 22.06
C PRO A 28 -11.44 22.17 21.14
N ASP A 29 -12.03 21.32 20.32
CA ASP A 29 -11.29 20.47 19.36
C ASP A 29 -11.26 21.09 17.95
N ALA A 30 -11.74 22.31 17.71
CA ALA A 30 -11.89 22.88 16.38
C ALA A 30 -10.57 22.90 15.59
N ALA A 31 -9.48 23.37 16.19
CA ALA A 31 -8.16 23.40 15.57
C ALA A 31 -7.64 21.98 15.27
N ASP A 32 -7.80 21.06 16.22
CA ASP A 32 -7.42 19.66 16.07
C ASP A 32 -8.22 18.98 14.95
N LYS A 33 -9.51 19.23 14.86
CA LYS A 33 -10.38 18.71 13.80
C LYS A 33 -9.94 19.23 12.44
N ALA A 34 -9.61 20.52 12.31
CA ALA A 34 -9.11 21.10 11.08
C ALA A 34 -7.83 20.42 10.60
N LEU A 35 -6.83 20.28 11.47
CA LEU A 35 -5.55 19.62 11.16
C LEU A 35 -5.72 18.14 10.82
N LEU A 36 -6.65 17.46 11.51
CA LEU A 36 -6.97 16.06 11.21
C LEU A 36 -7.60 15.94 9.81
N VAL A 37 -8.56 16.80 9.46
CA VAL A 37 -9.22 16.82 8.14
C VAL A 37 -8.22 17.13 7.04
N GLU A 38 -7.33 18.08 7.24
CA GLU A 38 -6.25 18.41 6.30
C GLU A 38 -5.36 17.18 6.05
N THR A 39 -4.88 16.54 7.12
CA THR A 39 -4.07 15.33 7.03
C THR A 39 -4.82 14.19 6.33
N TYR A 40 -6.09 13.98 6.65
CA TYR A 40 -6.93 12.97 6.01
C TYR A 40 -7.10 13.23 4.51
N ARG A 41 -7.36 14.49 4.11
CA ARG A 41 -7.49 14.91 2.70
C ARG A 41 -6.17 14.81 1.94
N ARG A 42 -5.06 15.25 2.53
CA ARG A 42 -3.70 15.11 1.98
C ARG A 42 -3.40 13.68 1.57
N HIS A 43 -3.79 12.73 2.39
CA HIS A 43 -3.62 11.30 2.11
C HIS A 43 -4.82 10.66 1.40
N LYS A 44 -5.74 11.46 0.82
CA LYS A 44 -6.88 11.01 0.01
C LYS A 44 -7.72 9.92 0.69
N GLY A 45 -7.95 10.01 2.00
CA GLY A 45 -8.71 9.04 2.79
C GLY A 45 -8.02 7.69 3.06
N ARG A 46 -6.77 7.51 2.64
CA ARG A 46 -6.02 6.25 2.79
C ARG A 46 -5.57 5.97 4.23
N TYR A 47 -5.55 7.01 5.08
CA TYR A 47 -5.10 6.93 6.46
C TYR A 47 -6.25 6.73 7.43
N GLY A 48 -6.19 5.65 8.21
CA GLY A 48 -7.04 5.44 9.37
C GLY A 48 -6.38 5.97 10.65
N GLN A 49 -7.09 5.84 11.78
CA GLN A 49 -6.69 6.38 13.08
C GLN A 49 -5.21 6.13 13.47
N ARG A 50 -4.64 4.95 13.12
CA ARG A 50 -3.24 4.62 13.49
C ARG A 50 -2.22 5.42 12.68
N ARG A 51 -2.46 5.63 11.39
CA ARG A 51 -1.55 6.39 10.53
C ARG A 51 -1.69 7.88 10.74
N ILE A 52 -2.91 8.40 10.93
CA ILE A 52 -3.13 9.81 11.28
C ILE A 52 -2.46 10.12 12.63
N ALA A 53 -2.65 9.27 13.64
CA ALA A 53 -1.98 9.43 14.93
C ALA A 53 -0.44 9.43 14.79
N ALA A 54 0.10 8.59 13.90
CA ALA A 54 1.53 8.56 13.62
C ALA A 54 2.03 9.82 12.91
N ALA A 55 1.27 10.32 11.93
CA ALA A 55 1.61 11.51 11.15
C ALA A 55 1.56 12.81 11.98
N LEU A 56 0.59 12.92 12.90
CA LEU A 56 0.40 14.10 13.76
C LEU A 56 1.13 14.00 15.11
N GLY A 57 1.74 12.86 15.44
CA GLY A 57 2.32 12.64 16.76
C GLY A 57 1.28 12.55 17.89
N TRP A 58 0.00 12.28 17.57
CA TRP A 58 -1.10 12.31 18.53
C TRP A 58 -1.41 10.95 19.14
N ASN A 59 -2.11 10.99 20.31
CA ASN A 59 -2.66 9.79 20.89
C ASN A 59 -3.76 9.19 19.98
N ARG A 60 -3.67 7.86 19.73
CA ARG A 60 -4.63 7.14 18.89
C ARG A 60 -6.08 7.28 19.36
N LYS A 61 -6.33 7.32 20.69
CA LYS A 61 -7.68 7.46 21.26
C LYS A 61 -8.28 8.83 20.88
N LYS A 62 -7.47 9.92 20.95
CA LYS A 62 -7.88 11.26 20.51
C LYS A 62 -8.28 11.25 19.04
N VAL A 63 -7.42 10.71 18.15
CA VAL A 63 -7.71 10.63 16.73
C VAL A 63 -8.96 9.80 16.43
N ALA A 64 -9.13 8.66 17.11
CA ALA A 64 -10.32 7.81 16.93
C ALA A 64 -11.62 8.55 17.31
N ARG A 65 -11.61 9.32 18.42
CA ARG A 65 -12.76 10.13 18.84
C ARG A 65 -13.08 11.22 17.81
N LEU A 66 -12.06 11.96 17.36
CA LEU A 66 -12.25 13.04 16.37
C LEU A 66 -12.70 12.51 15.01
N MET A 67 -12.11 11.42 14.53
CA MET A 67 -12.56 10.78 13.28
C MET A 67 -14.03 10.31 13.36
N LYS A 68 -14.46 9.79 14.52
CA LYS A 68 -15.86 9.41 14.75
C LYS A 68 -16.78 10.63 14.72
N GLN A 69 -16.42 11.74 15.36
CA GLN A 69 -17.19 12.98 15.37
C GLN A 69 -17.32 13.60 13.96
N LEU A 70 -16.27 13.44 13.13
CA LEU A 70 -16.21 13.95 11.76
C LEU A 70 -16.72 12.93 10.73
N GLU A 71 -17.22 11.77 11.18
CA GLU A 71 -17.69 10.66 10.33
C GLU A 71 -16.66 10.16 9.29
N LEU A 72 -15.36 10.38 9.56
CA LEU A 72 -14.28 10.00 8.66
C LEU A 72 -13.95 8.52 8.80
N LYS A 73 -13.89 7.83 7.66
CA LYS A 73 -13.53 6.40 7.56
C LYS A 73 -12.37 6.21 6.59
N ALA A 74 -11.40 5.39 6.95
CA ALA A 74 -10.32 5.01 6.03
C ALA A 74 -10.84 4.06 4.95
N LEU A 75 -10.19 4.10 3.78
CA LEU A 75 -10.40 3.11 2.73
C LEU A 75 -10.06 1.71 3.26
N ILE A 76 -11.01 0.79 3.21
CA ILE A 76 -10.88 -0.57 3.73
C ILE A 76 -10.97 -1.57 2.58
N ARG A 77 -10.05 -2.56 2.59
CA ARG A 77 -10.05 -3.65 1.62
C ARG A 77 -11.29 -4.54 1.79
N ALA A 78 -12.03 -4.78 0.69
CA ALA A 78 -13.04 -5.83 0.63
C ALA A 78 -12.38 -7.23 0.65
N LYS A 79 -12.94 -8.17 1.41
CA LYS A 79 -12.46 -9.57 1.41
C LYS A 79 -12.87 -10.25 0.10
N LYS A 80 -11.90 -10.84 -0.63
CA LYS A 80 -12.16 -11.66 -1.83
C LYS A 80 -11.63 -13.08 -1.64
N ALA A 81 -12.38 -14.06 -2.20
CA ALA A 81 -11.94 -15.46 -2.29
C ALA A 81 -10.97 -15.65 -3.48
N TYR A 82 -10.02 -16.56 -3.35
CA TYR A 82 -8.93 -16.77 -4.31
C TYR A 82 -9.07 -18.11 -5.06
N ARG A 83 -8.67 -18.15 -6.36
CA ARG A 83 -8.61 -19.37 -7.20
C ARG A 83 -7.34 -19.38 -8.05
N HIS A 84 -6.71 -20.56 -8.23
CA HIS A 84 -5.45 -20.76 -8.95
C HIS A 84 -5.58 -21.54 -10.27
N PRO A 85 -4.72 -21.31 -11.25
CA PRO A 85 -4.35 -22.28 -12.29
C PRO A 85 -2.84 -22.57 -12.38
N ALA A 86 -2.46 -23.64 -13.09
CA ALA A 86 -1.14 -24.25 -13.07
C ALA A 86 -0.58 -24.53 -14.48
N MET A 87 0.74 -24.62 -14.63
CA MET A 87 1.65 -25.54 -15.37
C MET A 87 2.89 -24.85 -15.96
N GLY A 88 4.06 -25.57 -15.87
CA GLY A 88 5.32 -25.28 -16.53
C GLY A 88 6.59 -25.60 -15.72
N GLU A 89 7.82 -25.52 -16.28
CA GLU A 89 9.10 -25.77 -15.58
C GLU A 89 9.35 -24.81 -14.42
N ILE A 90 9.92 -25.34 -13.34
CA ILE A 90 9.91 -24.69 -12.01
C ILE A 90 11.34 -24.57 -11.51
N SER A 91 11.78 -23.36 -11.18
CA SER A 91 13.01 -23.13 -10.42
C SER A 91 12.83 -23.40 -8.93
N GLU A 92 13.93 -23.65 -8.22
CA GLU A 92 13.89 -24.00 -6.80
C GLU A 92 13.32 -22.85 -5.93
N HIS A 93 12.58 -23.21 -4.88
CA HIS A 93 12.05 -22.26 -3.90
C HIS A 93 13.13 -21.84 -2.88
N LEU A 94 14.12 -21.04 -3.31
CA LEU A 94 15.24 -20.61 -2.47
C LEU A 94 14.82 -19.67 -1.34
N LEU A 95 13.78 -18.85 -1.55
CA LEU A 95 13.28 -17.89 -0.55
C LEU A 95 12.82 -18.55 0.74
N LYS A 96 12.23 -19.76 0.67
CA LYS A 96 11.74 -20.57 1.83
C LYS A 96 10.95 -19.74 2.85
N ARG A 97 10.14 -18.77 2.37
CA ARG A 97 9.36 -17.81 3.18
C ARG A 97 10.19 -16.92 4.12
N ARG A 98 11.50 -16.83 3.91
CA ARG A 98 12.39 -15.96 4.67
C ARG A 98 12.29 -14.51 4.17
N PHE A 99 11.15 -13.86 4.43
CA PHE A 99 10.80 -12.51 3.95
C PHE A 99 11.55 -11.37 4.66
N LYS A 100 12.53 -11.64 5.47
CA LYS A 100 13.43 -10.64 6.03
C LYS A 100 14.71 -10.58 5.19
N ALA A 101 15.10 -9.41 4.76
CA ALA A 101 16.38 -9.11 4.17
C ALA A 101 17.24 -8.33 5.18
N ARG A 102 18.56 -8.50 5.14
CA ARG A 102 19.51 -7.87 6.05
C ARG A 102 19.98 -6.51 5.51
N LYS A 103 20.05 -6.38 4.19
CA LYS A 103 20.48 -5.17 3.48
C LYS A 103 19.55 -4.89 2.28
N PRO A 104 19.54 -3.65 1.78
CA PRO A 104 18.85 -3.31 0.54
C PRO A 104 19.30 -4.19 -0.61
N ASN A 105 18.40 -4.50 -1.53
CA ASN A 105 18.64 -5.27 -2.75
C ASN A 105 19.13 -6.72 -2.52
N GLU A 106 19.03 -7.27 -1.31
CA GLU A 106 19.35 -8.69 -1.04
C GLU A 106 18.30 -9.62 -1.63
N LYS A 107 17.02 -9.28 -1.46
CA LYS A 107 15.89 -10.11 -1.88
C LYS A 107 14.77 -9.25 -2.44
N TRP A 108 14.43 -9.51 -3.66
CA TRP A 108 13.34 -8.87 -4.38
C TRP A 108 12.21 -9.86 -4.64
N LEU A 109 11.00 -9.36 -4.62
CA LEU A 109 9.80 -10.10 -5.06
C LEU A 109 9.22 -9.44 -6.28
N THR A 110 8.68 -10.25 -7.20
CA THR A 110 7.91 -9.77 -8.34
C THR A 110 6.68 -10.65 -8.55
N ASP A 111 5.69 -10.09 -9.21
CA ASP A 111 4.46 -10.75 -9.63
C ASP A 111 3.74 -9.84 -10.63
N VAL A 112 2.80 -10.37 -11.39
CA VAL A 112 1.97 -9.60 -12.31
C VAL A 112 0.54 -9.49 -11.78
N THR A 113 -0.01 -8.28 -11.79
CA THR A 113 -1.42 -8.07 -11.48
C THR A 113 -2.17 -7.43 -12.64
N GLU A 114 -3.39 -7.90 -12.90
CA GLU A 114 -4.32 -7.32 -13.85
C GLU A 114 -5.19 -6.25 -13.17
N LEU A 115 -5.37 -5.14 -13.85
CA LEU A 115 -6.27 -4.05 -13.52
C LEU A 115 -7.19 -3.79 -14.73
N LYS A 116 -8.48 -3.63 -14.50
CA LYS A 116 -9.45 -3.44 -15.57
C LYS A 116 -9.72 -1.95 -15.75
N GLY A 117 -9.32 -1.39 -16.87
CA GLY A 117 -9.72 -0.07 -17.32
C GLY A 117 -11.04 -0.10 -18.10
N LYS A 118 -11.59 1.07 -18.40
CA LYS A 118 -12.82 1.25 -19.18
C LYS A 118 -12.68 0.74 -20.61
N ASP A 119 -11.51 0.94 -21.20
CA ASP A 119 -11.17 0.64 -22.61
C ASP A 119 -10.24 -0.58 -22.76
N GLY A 120 -10.00 -1.35 -21.68
CA GLY A 120 -9.16 -2.54 -21.77
C GLY A 120 -8.57 -2.98 -20.44
N LYS A 121 -7.52 -3.80 -20.54
CA LYS A 121 -6.78 -4.32 -19.41
C LYS A 121 -5.42 -3.67 -19.30
N LEU A 122 -4.99 -3.41 -18.09
CA LEU A 122 -3.64 -3.00 -17.74
C LEU A 122 -3.00 -4.08 -16.88
N TYR A 123 -1.80 -4.48 -17.23
CA TYR A 123 -0.95 -5.36 -16.43
C TYR A 123 0.16 -4.53 -15.80
N LEU A 124 0.43 -4.80 -14.53
CA LEU A 124 1.47 -4.15 -13.75
C LEU A 124 2.39 -5.22 -13.17
N SER A 125 3.70 -5.10 -13.46
CA SER A 125 4.76 -5.95 -12.93
C SER A 125 5.72 -5.10 -12.09
N PRO A 126 5.62 -5.09 -10.76
CA PRO A 126 6.53 -4.37 -9.87
C PRO A 126 7.61 -5.30 -9.30
N ILE A 127 8.74 -4.73 -8.90
CA ILE A 127 9.74 -5.34 -8.03
C ILE A 127 9.68 -4.71 -6.64
N LEU A 128 9.45 -5.53 -5.61
CA LEU A 128 9.40 -5.14 -4.21
C LEU A 128 10.67 -5.58 -3.48
N ASP A 129 11.43 -4.66 -2.90
CA ASP A 129 12.53 -4.98 -2.00
C ASP A 129 12.01 -5.45 -0.63
N LEU A 130 12.45 -6.64 -0.20
CA LEU A 130 12.04 -7.18 1.10
C LEU A 130 12.67 -6.46 2.29
N PHE A 131 13.74 -5.70 2.10
CA PHE A 131 14.40 -4.95 3.16
C PHE A 131 13.53 -3.82 3.70
N ASN A 132 13.08 -2.93 2.82
CA ASN A 132 12.33 -1.72 3.18
C ASN A 132 10.94 -1.62 2.55
N ARG A 133 10.50 -2.65 1.79
CA ARG A 133 9.21 -2.66 1.08
C ARG A 133 9.09 -1.60 -0.01
N GLU A 134 10.19 -1.07 -0.49
CA GLU A 134 10.26 -0.14 -1.62
C GLU A 134 9.89 -0.84 -2.92
N ILE A 135 9.12 -0.20 -3.78
CA ILE A 135 8.98 -0.61 -5.17
C ILE A 135 10.20 -0.08 -5.92
N VAL A 136 11.14 -0.97 -6.21
CA VAL A 136 12.44 -0.66 -6.84
C VAL A 136 12.27 -0.21 -8.27
N ALA A 137 11.43 -0.93 -9.00
CA ALA A 137 11.05 -0.65 -10.38
C ALA A 137 9.70 -1.28 -10.68
N TYR A 138 9.08 -0.88 -11.78
CA TYR A 138 7.87 -1.50 -12.31
C TYR A 138 7.74 -1.23 -13.81
N ALA A 139 7.01 -2.10 -14.49
CA ALA A 139 6.55 -1.89 -15.85
C ALA A 139 5.03 -2.06 -15.94
N MET A 140 4.43 -1.34 -16.86
CA MET A 140 3.00 -1.40 -17.16
C MET A 140 2.80 -1.69 -18.66
N SER A 141 1.88 -2.59 -18.98
CA SER A 141 1.59 -2.95 -20.35
C SER A 141 0.12 -3.33 -20.53
N ARG A 142 -0.39 -3.21 -21.75
CA ARG A 142 -1.70 -3.76 -22.12
C ARG A 142 -1.66 -5.29 -22.32
N ARG A 143 -0.47 -5.92 -22.22
CA ARG A 143 -0.24 -7.37 -22.34
C ARG A 143 0.67 -7.86 -21.22
N ALA A 144 0.36 -9.03 -20.68
CA ALA A 144 1.22 -9.70 -19.68
C ALA A 144 2.21 -10.61 -20.40
N ASP A 145 3.21 -10.03 -21.03
CA ASP A 145 4.21 -10.72 -21.83
C ASP A 145 5.63 -10.64 -21.23
N SER A 146 6.58 -11.30 -21.88
CA SER A 146 7.98 -11.30 -21.47
C SER A 146 8.65 -9.94 -21.66
N GLU A 147 8.18 -9.13 -22.60
CA GLU A 147 8.73 -7.80 -22.86
C GLU A 147 8.47 -6.85 -21.68
N MET A 148 7.27 -6.86 -21.12
CA MET A 148 6.94 -6.10 -19.89
C MET A 148 7.86 -6.49 -18.72
N VAL A 149 8.15 -7.77 -18.55
CA VAL A 149 9.01 -8.24 -17.46
C VAL A 149 10.47 -7.88 -17.72
N LYS A 150 10.92 -7.91 -18.99
CA LYS A 150 12.24 -7.45 -19.41
C LYS A 150 12.42 -5.95 -19.10
N GLU A 151 11.49 -5.11 -19.55
CA GLU A 151 11.48 -3.66 -19.26
C GLU A 151 11.57 -3.39 -17.74
N MET A 152 10.80 -4.13 -16.95
CA MET A 152 10.84 -4.01 -15.49
C MET A 152 12.22 -4.32 -14.92
N LEU A 153 12.90 -5.38 -15.40
CA LEU A 153 14.24 -5.75 -14.94
C LEU A 153 15.30 -4.74 -15.39
N GLU A 154 15.23 -4.23 -16.62
CA GLU A 154 16.12 -3.19 -17.12
C GLU A 154 16.02 -1.90 -16.28
N LYS A 155 14.81 -1.51 -15.90
CA LYS A 155 14.58 -0.39 -14.98
C LYS A 155 15.13 -0.64 -13.57
N ALA A 156 15.17 -1.88 -13.11
CA ALA A 156 15.70 -2.26 -11.80
C ALA A 156 17.23 -2.42 -11.79
N ALA A 157 17.85 -2.75 -12.92
CA ALA A 157 19.27 -3.05 -13.02
C ALA A 157 20.22 -1.97 -12.42
N PRO A 158 19.97 -0.65 -12.59
CA PRO A 158 20.80 0.39 -11.97
C PRO A 158 20.79 0.38 -10.43
N ARG A 159 19.86 -0.33 -9.81
CA ARG A 159 19.74 -0.47 -8.34
C ARG A 159 20.56 -1.65 -7.80
N LEU A 160 21.05 -2.52 -8.67
CA LEU A 160 21.88 -3.66 -8.28
C LEU A 160 23.28 -3.17 -7.89
N THR A 161 23.60 -3.29 -6.62
CA THR A 161 24.93 -2.89 -6.06
C THR A 161 25.85 -4.08 -5.87
N ASP A 162 25.27 -5.28 -5.71
CA ASP A 162 26.01 -6.51 -5.40
C ASP A 162 25.57 -7.64 -6.34
N LYS A 163 26.46 -8.61 -6.55
CA LYS A 163 26.11 -9.87 -7.22
C LYS A 163 25.26 -10.75 -6.29
N GLY A 164 24.30 -11.51 -6.88
CA GLY A 164 23.53 -12.50 -6.15
C GLY A 164 22.24 -11.97 -5.51
N THR A 165 21.74 -10.82 -5.93
CA THR A 165 20.37 -10.41 -5.60
C THR A 165 19.38 -11.52 -5.97
N MET A 166 18.60 -11.99 -5.00
CA MET A 166 17.57 -13.01 -5.26
C MET A 166 16.30 -12.33 -5.77
N LEU A 167 15.83 -12.74 -6.95
CA LEU A 167 14.49 -12.36 -7.45
C LEU A 167 13.55 -13.53 -7.36
N HIS A 168 12.52 -13.40 -6.52
CA HIS A 168 11.50 -14.42 -6.30
C HIS A 168 10.20 -14.03 -7.00
N SER A 169 9.65 -14.94 -7.79
CA SER A 169 8.38 -14.80 -8.50
C SER A 169 7.43 -15.97 -8.22
N ASP A 170 6.20 -15.85 -8.69
CA ASP A 170 5.34 -17.00 -8.88
C ASP A 170 5.82 -17.85 -10.10
N GLN A 171 5.04 -18.86 -10.47
CA GLN A 171 5.29 -19.71 -11.64
C GLN A 171 4.58 -19.17 -12.90
N GLY A 172 4.34 -17.88 -12.99
CA GLY A 172 3.73 -17.25 -14.16
C GLY A 172 4.56 -17.46 -15.45
N VAL A 173 3.87 -17.54 -16.58
CA VAL A 173 4.51 -17.80 -17.90
C VAL A 173 5.68 -16.85 -18.19
N PRO A 174 5.58 -15.52 -17.96
CA PRO A 174 6.69 -14.61 -18.27
C PRO A 174 7.99 -14.93 -17.53
N TYR A 175 7.91 -15.46 -16.31
CA TYR A 175 9.07 -15.76 -15.46
C TYR A 175 9.75 -17.10 -15.76
N ARG A 176 9.23 -17.87 -16.72
CA ARG A 176 9.67 -19.23 -17.03
C ARG A 176 10.30 -19.36 -18.41
N THR A 177 10.41 -18.25 -19.12
CA THR A 177 11.03 -18.18 -20.46
C THR A 177 12.55 -18.30 -20.37
N ALA A 178 13.19 -18.81 -21.42
CA ALA A 178 14.65 -18.84 -21.52
C ALA A 178 15.24 -17.41 -21.44
N GLY A 179 14.68 -16.47 -22.19
CA GLY A 179 15.13 -15.07 -22.18
C GLY A 179 15.05 -14.40 -20.81
N TYR A 180 14.07 -14.75 -19.98
CA TYR A 180 14.03 -14.26 -18.58
C TYR A 180 15.22 -14.80 -17.76
N ARG A 181 15.55 -16.09 -17.90
CA ARG A 181 16.70 -16.69 -17.19
C ARG A 181 18.04 -16.11 -17.65
N GLU A 182 18.19 -15.90 -18.96
CA GLU A 182 19.37 -15.25 -19.55
C GLU A 182 19.56 -13.85 -18.99
N LEU A 183 18.49 -13.05 -18.95
CA LEU A 183 18.52 -11.70 -18.39
C LEU A 183 18.89 -11.67 -16.90
N LEU A 184 18.38 -12.61 -16.11
CA LEU A 184 18.79 -12.75 -14.71
C LEU A 184 20.28 -13.10 -14.58
N ALA A 185 20.78 -13.99 -15.44
CA ALA A 185 22.19 -14.38 -15.46
C ALA A 185 23.12 -13.22 -15.85
N GLU A 186 22.74 -12.42 -16.86
CA GLU A 186 23.46 -11.20 -17.26
C GLU A 186 23.64 -10.23 -16.08
N HIS A 187 22.59 -10.08 -15.26
CA HIS A 187 22.64 -9.25 -14.05
C HIS A 187 23.17 -9.96 -12.81
N SER A 188 23.69 -11.19 -12.93
CA SER A 188 24.16 -12.01 -11.81
C SER A 188 23.13 -12.17 -10.69
N MET A 189 21.85 -12.28 -11.04
CA MET A 189 20.73 -12.47 -10.11
C MET A 189 20.40 -13.95 -9.91
N LEU A 190 19.91 -14.29 -8.72
CA LEU A 190 19.46 -15.64 -8.38
C LEU A 190 17.95 -15.76 -8.58
N GLN A 191 17.52 -16.66 -9.45
CA GLN A 191 16.11 -16.96 -9.62
C GLN A 191 15.59 -17.84 -8.48
N SER A 192 14.42 -17.47 -7.95
CA SER A 192 13.66 -18.27 -6.99
C SER A 192 12.19 -18.25 -7.38
N MET A 193 11.50 -19.40 -7.29
CA MET A 193 10.08 -19.50 -7.62
C MET A 193 9.26 -20.04 -6.47
N SER A 194 8.03 -19.54 -6.31
CA SER A 194 7.02 -20.08 -5.40
C SER A 194 6.71 -21.54 -5.73
N ARG A 195 6.34 -22.32 -4.74
CA ARG A 195 5.80 -23.66 -4.97
C ARG A 195 4.46 -23.58 -5.69
N LYS A 196 4.14 -24.62 -6.46
CA LYS A 196 2.87 -24.69 -7.20
C LYS A 196 1.68 -24.48 -6.27
N ALA A 197 0.77 -23.60 -6.68
CA ALA A 197 -0.47 -23.30 -5.96
C ALA A 197 -0.28 -22.82 -4.49
N ASN A 198 0.87 -22.23 -4.15
CA ASN A 198 1.16 -21.77 -2.80
C ASN A 198 1.33 -20.26 -2.72
N CYS A 199 0.19 -19.56 -2.54
CA CYS A 199 0.14 -18.09 -2.44
C CYS A 199 0.96 -17.52 -1.27
N TRP A 200 1.17 -18.30 -0.20
CA TRP A 200 1.96 -17.87 0.95
C TRP A 200 3.43 -17.60 0.63
N ASP A 201 3.92 -18.17 -0.47
CA ASP A 201 5.32 -18.03 -0.86
C ASP A 201 5.62 -16.64 -1.45
N ASN A 202 4.58 -15.88 -1.89
CA ASN A 202 4.70 -14.49 -2.37
C ASN A 202 3.82 -13.49 -1.57
N ALA A 203 3.49 -13.82 -0.33
CA ALA A 203 2.58 -13.05 0.53
C ALA A 203 2.90 -11.54 0.66
N PRO A 204 4.16 -11.07 0.68
CA PRO A 204 4.45 -9.64 0.71
C PRO A 204 4.01 -8.90 -0.55
N MET A 205 4.15 -9.51 -1.73
CA MET A 205 3.70 -8.94 -3.00
C MET A 205 2.17 -8.91 -3.09
N GLU A 206 1.51 -9.99 -2.66
CA GLU A 206 0.04 -10.01 -2.56
C GLU A 206 -0.48 -8.92 -1.62
N SER A 207 0.22 -8.69 -0.49
CA SER A 207 -0.11 -7.60 0.42
C SER A 207 0.03 -6.24 -0.23
N PHE A 208 1.09 -6.02 -1.03
CA PHE A 208 1.29 -4.79 -1.80
C PHE A 208 0.16 -4.58 -2.82
N PHE A 209 -0.17 -5.58 -3.63
CA PHE A 209 -1.26 -5.47 -4.61
C PHE A 209 -2.61 -5.18 -3.95
N ALA A 210 -2.85 -5.77 -2.80
CA ALA A 210 -4.06 -5.48 -2.05
C ALA A 210 -4.15 -4.04 -1.57
N VAL A 211 -3.02 -3.47 -1.15
CA VAL A 211 -2.90 -2.07 -0.74
C VAL A 211 -3.07 -1.15 -1.95
N LEU A 212 -2.33 -1.40 -3.04
CA LEU A 212 -2.45 -0.66 -4.31
C LEU A 212 -3.90 -0.62 -4.80
N LYS A 213 -4.54 -1.78 -4.91
CA LYS A 213 -5.92 -1.86 -5.40
C LYS A 213 -6.91 -1.11 -4.51
N THR A 214 -6.72 -1.16 -3.20
CA THR A 214 -7.60 -0.46 -2.26
C THR A 214 -7.36 1.06 -2.25
N GLU A 215 -6.11 1.49 -2.24
CA GLU A 215 -5.75 2.90 -2.05
C GLU A 215 -5.70 3.69 -3.37
N CYS A 216 -5.57 3.01 -4.51
CA CYS A 216 -5.40 3.62 -5.82
C CYS A 216 -6.51 3.25 -6.82
N PHE A 217 -6.86 1.96 -6.92
CA PHE A 217 -7.69 1.47 -8.02
C PHE A 217 -9.19 1.48 -7.75
N TYR A 218 -9.66 0.85 -6.64
CA TYR A 218 -11.11 0.62 -6.43
C TYR A 218 -11.93 1.89 -6.19
N ASN A 219 -11.31 3.01 -5.84
CA ASN A 219 -11.99 4.27 -5.57
C ASN A 219 -11.73 5.34 -6.64
N ALA A 220 -11.12 4.95 -7.74
CA ALA A 220 -10.76 5.87 -8.82
C ALA A 220 -11.90 6.14 -9.83
N GLY A 221 -13.01 5.40 -9.71
CA GLY A 221 -14.06 5.42 -10.73
C GLY A 221 -13.68 4.60 -11.97
N GLU A 222 -14.38 4.85 -13.07
CA GLU A 222 -14.12 4.22 -14.37
C GLU A 222 -13.07 5.02 -15.14
N LEU A 223 -11.82 4.58 -15.10
CA LEU A 223 -10.70 5.18 -15.82
C LEU A 223 -10.37 4.40 -17.10
N THR A 224 -9.90 5.12 -18.11
CA THR A 224 -9.20 4.50 -19.26
C THR A 224 -7.87 3.90 -18.82
N VAL A 225 -7.29 3.04 -19.66
CA VAL A 225 -5.97 2.42 -19.35
C VAL A 225 -4.89 3.49 -19.19
N ASP A 226 -4.90 4.54 -20.02
CA ASP A 226 -3.89 5.58 -19.97
C ASP A 226 -4.03 6.50 -18.73
N GLU A 227 -5.25 6.81 -18.32
CA GLU A 227 -5.52 7.50 -17.04
C GLU A 227 -5.08 6.63 -15.85
N LEU A 228 -5.32 5.32 -15.95
CA LEU A 228 -4.93 4.37 -14.92
C LEU A 228 -3.41 4.25 -14.79
N MET A 229 -2.67 4.27 -15.91
CA MET A 229 -1.20 4.31 -15.90
C MET A 229 -0.70 5.54 -15.13
N LYS A 230 -1.17 6.74 -15.47
CA LYS A 230 -0.78 7.97 -14.77
C LYS A 230 -1.09 7.91 -13.27
N GLN A 231 -2.27 7.42 -12.91
CA GLN A 231 -2.65 7.29 -11.51
C GLN A 231 -1.78 6.30 -10.74
N ILE A 232 -1.32 5.23 -11.40
CA ILE A 232 -0.41 4.26 -10.79
C ILE A 232 0.99 4.87 -10.64
N ASP A 233 1.49 5.63 -11.61
CA ASP A 233 2.77 6.34 -11.51
C ASP A 233 2.78 7.29 -10.30
N ASP A 234 1.76 8.12 -10.17
CA ASP A 234 1.57 9.01 -9.01
C ASP A 234 1.50 8.23 -7.70
N TYR A 235 0.83 7.07 -7.73
CA TYR A 235 0.71 6.24 -6.54
C TYR A 235 2.03 5.58 -6.15
N MET A 236 2.85 5.14 -7.10
CA MET A 236 4.15 4.52 -6.82
C MET A 236 5.10 5.51 -6.15
N ASP A 237 5.13 6.77 -6.61
CA ASP A 237 5.92 7.82 -5.94
C ASP A 237 5.40 8.08 -4.52
N TYR A 238 4.10 8.29 -4.36
CA TYR A 238 3.45 8.41 -3.05
C TYR A 238 3.75 7.22 -2.13
N TYR A 239 3.63 5.98 -2.63
CA TYR A 239 3.87 4.78 -1.85
C TYR A 239 5.30 4.72 -1.32
N ASN A 240 6.26 5.02 -2.18
CA ASN A 240 7.69 4.95 -1.86
C ASN A 240 8.15 6.09 -0.95
N ARG A 241 7.67 7.32 -1.16
CA ARG A 241 8.21 8.54 -0.53
C ARG A 241 7.38 9.09 0.61
N GLU A 242 6.05 8.93 0.56
CA GLU A 242 5.16 9.59 1.53
C GLU A 242 4.38 8.60 2.40
N ARG A 243 4.03 7.44 1.87
CA ARG A 243 3.14 6.50 2.55
C ARG A 243 3.76 5.93 3.82
N CYS A 244 3.26 6.36 4.99
CA CYS A 244 3.69 5.85 6.29
C CYS A 244 3.40 4.35 6.44
N SER A 245 4.43 3.57 6.77
CA SER A 245 4.32 2.16 7.12
C SER A 245 4.61 1.92 8.60
N LEU A 246 3.63 1.36 9.32
CA LEU A 246 3.82 1.06 10.75
C LEU A 246 4.91 0.01 11.00
N LYS A 247 5.18 -0.85 10.01
CA LYS A 247 6.23 -1.87 10.07
C LYS A 247 7.65 -1.30 9.86
N LEU A 248 7.74 -0.11 9.28
CA LEU A 248 8.99 0.60 8.97
C LEU A 248 9.19 1.79 9.94
N LYS A 249 9.00 1.58 11.23
CA LYS A 249 9.13 2.63 12.26
C LYS A 249 8.31 3.89 11.96
N LYS A 250 7.16 3.74 11.31
CA LYS A 250 6.27 4.83 10.85
C LYS A 250 6.85 5.70 9.73
N LEU A 251 7.86 5.23 9.04
CA LEU A 251 8.47 5.91 7.88
C LEU A 251 7.90 5.38 6.57
N SER A 252 8.12 6.12 5.50
CA SER A 252 7.94 5.61 4.14
C SER A 252 9.07 4.63 3.77
N PRO A 253 8.91 3.78 2.74
CA PRO A 253 9.96 2.87 2.29
C PRO A 253 11.31 3.56 2.07
N VAL A 254 11.35 4.65 1.32
CA VAL A 254 12.58 5.40 1.02
C VAL A 254 13.15 6.05 2.28
N ALA A 255 12.32 6.72 3.09
CA ALA A 255 12.79 7.35 4.33
C ALA A 255 13.39 6.32 5.31
N TYR A 256 12.80 5.13 5.41
CA TYR A 256 13.34 4.04 6.24
C TYR A 256 14.73 3.60 5.78
N ARG A 257 14.92 3.42 4.44
CA ARG A 257 16.21 3.05 3.86
C ARG A 257 17.28 4.13 4.12
N THR A 258 16.92 5.41 3.90
CA THR A 258 17.84 6.54 4.12
C THR A 258 18.27 6.66 5.58
N GLN A 259 17.32 6.53 6.52
CA GLN A 259 17.64 6.58 7.95
C GLN A 259 18.61 5.48 8.37
N LEU A 260 18.43 4.26 7.88
CA LEU A 260 19.33 3.15 8.21
C LEU A 260 20.72 3.31 7.58
N ALA A 261 20.81 3.86 6.36
CA ALA A 261 22.09 4.15 5.72
C ALA A 261 22.90 5.23 6.46
N GLN A 262 22.22 6.17 7.13
CA GLN A 262 22.88 7.20 7.96
C GLN A 262 23.31 6.70 9.34
N SER A 263 22.77 5.53 9.77
CA SER A 263 23.02 4.96 11.09
C SER A 263 24.04 3.81 11.06
N ALA A 264 24.51 3.43 9.87
CA ALA A 264 25.52 2.38 9.62
C ALA A 264 26.87 2.98 9.33
#